data_d514d4a20ee24b91cc436752a8ab87c9
#
_entry.id   d514d4a20ee24b91cc436752a8ab87c9
#
_cell.length_a   1.000
_cell.length_b   1.000
_cell.length_c   1.000
_cell.angle_alpha   90.00
_cell.angle_beta   90.00
_cell.angle_gamma   90.00
#
_symmetry.space_group_name_H-M   'P 1'
#
loop_
_entity.id
_entity.type
_entity.pdbx_description
1 polymer ?
#
loop_
_entity_poly.entity_id
_entity_poly.type
_entity_poly.pdbx_seq_one_letter_code
_entity_poly.pdbx_strand_id
1 'polypeptide(L)'
;MNRSLYGNLIFELSKPGRKGYSLPRNNFGDYQIPDELRRKEDAVLPECDELTVVRHYTNLSNNNFGVDTGFYPLGSCTMKYNPKINEEIGALPAFQDLHPLQPEKTVLGAKALIIMLDKALCALTGLAHFTFKPYAGAHGELTGLMTIDNYHRSRGDLQRKKVIVPDSAHGTNPASAAVCGLEIVEVKSLADGTVDFDDLQRIVAEQGQEIAAMMMTNPNTLGLFEVRIPEIARLIHDCGGLMYYDGANLNPMLGACRPGDMGFDVMHINLHKTFSTPHGGGGPGSGPVGVREGLQEYFPFVSPYQGNYAVMLRAYTYILSLGRDQIKHVGPLATLNANYIKESLKDVYELPIDTTCCHEFVFDGLKDKSTGVTTMDVAKRLLDYGYHAPTIYFPLLFHESLMIEPTENESKETLDGFIAVMRKIAEEAKTDPELVKSAPHDTPIGRVDDVLAAKHPVVTYRQLMSET
;
A
#
# COMPACT_ATOMS: atom_id res chain seq x y z
N MET A 1 -7.54 5.18 -32.83
CA MET A 1 -6.34 4.26 -32.88
C MET A 1 -6.76 2.94 -33.47
N ASN A 2 -5.98 2.38 -34.45
CA ASN A 2 -6.18 1.00 -34.87
C ASN A 2 -5.94 0.09 -33.67
N ARG A 3 -6.99 -0.56 -33.15
CA ARG A 3 -6.84 -1.60 -32.15
C ARG A 3 -5.87 -2.64 -32.71
N SER A 4 -4.74 -2.83 -32.04
CA SER A 4 -3.83 -3.94 -32.35
C SER A 4 -4.62 -5.23 -32.35
N LEU A 5 -4.37 -6.15 -33.28
CA LEU A 5 -4.94 -7.53 -33.26
C LEU A 5 -4.87 -8.16 -31.86
N TYR A 6 -3.78 -7.88 -31.12
CA TYR A 6 -3.54 -8.41 -29.76
C TYR A 6 -4.23 -7.64 -28.64
N GLY A 7 -5.07 -6.63 -28.96
CA GLY A 7 -6.00 -5.98 -28.02
C GLY A 7 -7.29 -6.75 -27.79
N ASN A 8 -7.53 -7.81 -28.56
CA ASN A 8 -8.68 -8.71 -28.37
C ASN A 8 -8.42 -9.68 -27.19
N LEU A 9 -9.49 -10.30 -26.69
CA LEU A 9 -9.34 -11.35 -25.69
C LEU A 9 -8.56 -12.55 -26.27
N ILE A 10 -7.82 -13.24 -25.42
CA ILE A 10 -7.01 -14.40 -25.86
C ILE A 10 -7.88 -15.49 -26.52
N PHE A 11 -9.13 -15.64 -26.08
CA PHE A 11 -10.10 -16.58 -26.66
C PHE A 11 -10.50 -16.19 -28.08
N GLU A 12 -10.54 -14.91 -28.41
CA GLU A 12 -10.84 -14.41 -29.76
C GLU A 12 -9.66 -14.61 -30.72
N LEU A 13 -8.46 -14.75 -30.18
CA LEU A 13 -7.23 -15.02 -30.94
C LEU A 13 -7.02 -16.53 -31.16
N SER A 14 -7.85 -17.37 -30.54
CA SER A 14 -7.75 -18.82 -30.64
C SER A 14 -8.00 -19.31 -32.08
N LYS A 15 -7.21 -20.26 -32.54
CA LYS A 15 -7.41 -20.96 -33.83
C LYS A 15 -7.14 -22.45 -33.65
N PRO A 16 -8.08 -23.33 -34.10
CA PRO A 16 -7.95 -24.75 -33.93
C PRO A 16 -6.59 -25.29 -34.43
N GLY A 17 -5.96 -26.16 -33.65
CA GLY A 17 -4.70 -26.81 -33.97
C GLY A 17 -3.44 -26.00 -33.66
N ARG A 18 -3.54 -24.76 -33.18
CA ARG A 18 -2.37 -23.99 -32.74
C ARG A 18 -1.87 -24.48 -31.39
N LYS A 19 -0.55 -24.55 -31.25
CA LYS A 19 0.12 -24.95 -30.01
C LYS A 19 1.19 -23.93 -29.64
N GLY A 20 1.19 -23.49 -28.39
CA GLY A 20 2.14 -22.51 -27.87
C GLY A 20 3.37 -23.12 -27.22
N TYR A 21 3.25 -24.33 -26.70
CA TYR A 21 4.31 -24.98 -25.93
C TYR A 21 4.25 -26.49 -26.00
N SER A 22 5.42 -27.14 -25.95
CA SER A 22 5.54 -28.58 -25.81
C SER A 22 5.92 -28.93 -24.39
N LEU A 23 5.02 -29.59 -23.66
CA LEU A 23 5.32 -30.09 -22.34
C LEU A 23 6.41 -31.18 -22.40
N PRO A 24 7.30 -31.25 -21.38
CA PRO A 24 8.24 -32.37 -21.28
C PRO A 24 7.48 -33.69 -21.16
N ARG A 25 8.13 -34.80 -21.56
CA ARG A 25 7.51 -36.12 -21.45
C ARG A 25 7.12 -36.41 -20.00
N ASN A 26 5.90 -36.94 -19.82
CA ASN A 26 5.46 -37.42 -18.53
C ASN A 26 6.28 -38.67 -18.13
N ASN A 27 7.04 -38.55 -17.04
CA ASN A 27 7.85 -39.65 -16.49
C ASN A 27 7.12 -40.50 -15.45
N PHE A 28 5.86 -40.12 -15.11
CA PHE A 28 5.07 -40.76 -14.05
C PHE A 28 4.08 -41.82 -14.58
N GLY A 29 4.09 -42.09 -15.88
CA GLY A 29 3.13 -43.00 -16.53
C GLY A 29 1.75 -42.36 -16.72
N ASP A 30 0.85 -43.11 -17.34
CA ASP A 30 -0.53 -42.67 -17.59
C ASP A 30 -1.39 -42.96 -16.35
N TYR A 31 -1.65 -41.94 -15.56
CA TYR A 31 -2.63 -42.02 -14.46
C TYR A 31 -4.03 -41.80 -15.01
N GLN A 32 -4.93 -42.77 -14.76
CA GLN A 32 -6.36 -42.63 -15.11
C GLN A 32 -7.10 -41.94 -13.95
N ILE A 33 -7.67 -40.78 -14.22
CA ILE A 33 -8.57 -40.10 -13.28
C ILE A 33 -9.86 -40.94 -13.18
N PRO A 34 -10.33 -41.31 -11.96
CA PRO A 34 -11.61 -41.98 -11.79
C PRO A 34 -12.76 -41.25 -12.52
N ASP A 35 -13.67 -42.00 -13.13
CA ASP A 35 -14.73 -41.41 -13.97
C ASP A 35 -15.62 -40.44 -13.20
N GLU A 36 -15.86 -40.68 -11.92
CA GLU A 36 -16.62 -39.79 -11.02
C GLU A 36 -15.94 -38.45 -10.77
N LEU A 37 -14.60 -38.37 -10.90
CA LEU A 37 -13.80 -37.16 -10.76
C LEU A 37 -13.47 -36.52 -12.09
N ARG A 38 -13.73 -37.25 -13.20
CA ARG A 38 -13.44 -36.74 -14.53
C ARG A 38 -14.45 -35.69 -14.95
N ARG A 39 -13.95 -34.62 -15.52
CA ARG A 39 -14.75 -33.58 -16.16
C ARG A 39 -15.60 -34.20 -17.30
N LYS A 40 -16.91 -33.87 -17.35
CA LYS A 40 -17.82 -34.37 -18.39
C LYS A 40 -17.62 -33.70 -19.74
N GLU A 41 -17.19 -32.45 -19.73
CA GLU A 41 -16.93 -31.65 -20.92
C GLU A 41 -15.48 -31.16 -20.85
N ASP A 42 -14.83 -31.04 -22.00
CA ASP A 42 -13.49 -30.46 -22.05
C ASP A 42 -13.47 -28.99 -21.60
N ALA A 43 -12.35 -28.56 -21.00
CA ALA A 43 -12.17 -27.16 -20.65
C ALA A 43 -12.11 -26.32 -21.93
N VAL A 44 -12.86 -25.23 -21.98
CA VAL A 44 -12.75 -24.25 -23.05
C VAL A 44 -11.45 -23.47 -22.83
N LEU A 45 -10.39 -23.87 -23.54
CA LEU A 45 -9.08 -23.23 -23.51
C LEU A 45 -8.73 -22.66 -24.89
N PRO A 46 -8.06 -21.51 -24.97
CA PRO A 46 -7.64 -20.94 -26.24
C PRO A 46 -6.49 -21.76 -26.85
N GLU A 47 -6.59 -22.06 -28.13
CA GLU A 47 -5.53 -22.68 -28.94
C GLU A 47 -4.70 -21.59 -29.61
N CYS A 48 -3.55 -21.24 -29.02
CA CYS A 48 -2.68 -20.17 -29.47
C CYS A 48 -1.24 -20.66 -29.61
N ASP A 49 -0.50 -20.07 -30.55
CA ASP A 49 0.96 -20.22 -30.62
C ASP A 49 1.67 -19.29 -29.64
N GLU A 50 2.93 -19.59 -29.31
CA GLU A 50 3.75 -18.83 -28.38
C GLU A 50 3.81 -17.33 -28.72
N LEU A 51 4.00 -17.01 -30.00
CA LEU A 51 4.10 -15.62 -30.47
C LEU A 51 2.81 -14.84 -30.20
N THR A 52 1.64 -15.46 -30.44
CA THR A 52 0.33 -14.87 -30.16
C THR A 52 0.17 -14.60 -28.66
N VAL A 53 0.53 -15.57 -27.82
CA VAL A 53 0.45 -15.44 -26.35
C VAL A 53 1.36 -14.31 -25.86
N VAL A 54 2.63 -14.33 -26.25
CA VAL A 54 3.60 -13.31 -25.84
C VAL A 54 3.15 -11.90 -26.24
N ARG A 55 2.72 -11.73 -27.49
CA ARG A 55 2.27 -10.42 -28.01
C ARG A 55 1.00 -9.94 -27.31
N HIS A 56 0.06 -10.85 -27.05
CA HIS A 56 -1.17 -10.50 -26.34
C HIS A 56 -0.86 -9.94 -24.92
N TYR A 57 -0.12 -10.68 -24.12
CA TYR A 57 0.19 -10.26 -22.76
C TYR A 57 1.17 -9.09 -22.70
N THR A 58 2.10 -8.94 -23.66
CA THR A 58 2.95 -7.76 -23.76
C THR A 58 2.13 -6.50 -24.04
N ASN A 59 1.16 -6.58 -24.96
CA ASN A 59 0.27 -5.42 -25.23
C ASN A 59 -0.61 -5.08 -24.04
N LEU A 60 -1.13 -6.08 -23.30
CA LEU A 60 -1.87 -5.83 -22.06
C LEU A 60 -0.97 -5.17 -21.00
N SER A 61 0.26 -5.65 -20.85
CA SER A 61 1.24 -5.04 -19.95
C SER A 61 1.51 -3.58 -20.28
N ASN A 62 1.64 -3.25 -21.56
CA ASN A 62 1.87 -1.87 -22.02
C ASN A 62 0.68 -0.92 -21.75
N ASN A 63 -0.51 -1.45 -21.49
CA ASN A 63 -1.67 -0.66 -21.10
C ASN A 63 -1.71 -0.36 -19.58
N ASN A 64 -0.82 -0.95 -18.79
CA ASN A 64 -0.73 -0.70 -17.37
C ASN A 64 0.28 0.41 -17.07
N PHE A 65 -0.07 1.27 -16.13
CA PHE A 65 0.84 2.30 -15.63
C PHE A 65 1.71 1.74 -14.51
N GLY A 66 2.98 2.12 -14.48
CA GLY A 66 3.94 1.71 -13.44
C GLY A 66 4.95 2.80 -13.13
N VAL A 67 5.63 2.67 -12.01
CA VAL A 67 6.67 3.63 -11.57
C VAL A 67 7.84 3.77 -12.55
N ASP A 68 8.02 2.81 -13.45
CA ASP A 68 9.04 2.86 -14.51
C ASP A 68 8.55 3.63 -15.75
N THR A 69 7.24 3.87 -15.88
CA THR A 69 6.67 4.56 -17.06
C THR A 69 6.41 6.04 -16.80
N GLY A 70 6.26 6.45 -15.54
CA GLY A 70 6.05 7.85 -15.20
C GLY A 70 5.70 8.08 -13.74
N PHE A 71 5.35 9.30 -13.44
CA PHE A 71 5.00 9.75 -12.09
C PHE A 71 3.75 9.05 -11.57
N TYR A 72 3.84 8.48 -10.38
CA TYR A 72 2.79 7.69 -9.74
C TYR A 72 2.37 8.34 -8.41
N PRO A 73 1.52 9.38 -8.42
CA PRO A 73 1.22 10.23 -7.26
C PRO A 73 0.18 9.65 -6.30
N LEU A 74 0.11 8.33 -6.16
CA LEU A 74 -0.92 7.66 -5.35
C LEU A 74 -0.70 7.93 -3.85
N GLY A 75 -1.58 8.70 -3.23
CA GLY A 75 -1.56 8.93 -1.79
C GLY A 75 -1.98 7.69 -0.99
N SER A 76 -1.62 7.65 0.28
CA SER A 76 -1.82 6.52 1.20
C SER A 76 -1.01 5.25 0.83
N CYS A 77 -0.30 5.27 -0.29
CA CYS A 77 0.58 4.19 -0.72
C CYS A 77 1.82 4.75 -1.41
N THR A 78 2.94 4.74 -0.72
CA THR A 78 4.23 5.24 -1.23
C THR A 78 4.68 4.46 -2.46
N MET A 79 4.33 4.95 -3.65
CA MET A 79 4.64 4.34 -4.95
C MET A 79 5.93 4.94 -5.51
N LYS A 80 7.06 4.63 -4.88
CA LYS A 80 8.34 5.16 -5.31
C LYS A 80 9.09 4.21 -6.24
N TYR A 81 10.01 4.78 -7.01
CA TYR A 81 10.89 4.04 -7.93
C TYR A 81 11.60 2.89 -7.23
N ASN A 82 11.63 1.73 -7.88
CA ASN A 82 12.35 0.56 -7.41
C ASN A 82 13.73 0.50 -8.07
N PRO A 83 14.84 0.75 -7.35
CA PRO A 83 16.19 0.72 -7.92
C PRO A 83 16.51 -0.62 -8.58
N LYS A 84 17.02 -0.61 -9.81
CA LYS A 84 17.26 -1.84 -10.59
C LYS A 84 18.30 -2.74 -9.95
N ILE A 85 19.23 -2.19 -9.17
CA ILE A 85 20.18 -3.00 -8.38
C ILE A 85 19.46 -3.97 -7.43
N ASN A 86 18.29 -3.61 -6.92
CA ASN A 86 17.50 -4.49 -6.06
C ASN A 86 17.03 -5.73 -6.82
N GLU A 87 16.66 -5.57 -8.10
CA GLU A 87 16.23 -6.67 -8.97
C GLU A 87 17.42 -7.54 -9.39
N GLU A 88 18.56 -6.92 -9.73
CA GLU A 88 19.78 -7.63 -10.09
C GLU A 88 20.26 -8.53 -8.94
N ILE A 89 20.30 -8.00 -7.71
CA ILE A 89 20.67 -8.79 -6.53
C ILE A 89 19.60 -9.86 -6.24
N GLY A 90 18.32 -9.51 -6.38
CA GLY A 90 17.21 -10.47 -6.19
C GLY A 90 17.23 -11.64 -7.17
N ALA A 91 17.79 -11.45 -8.37
CA ALA A 91 17.88 -12.46 -9.41
C ALA A 91 19.14 -13.37 -9.30
N LEU A 92 20.06 -13.10 -8.36
CA LEU A 92 21.24 -13.94 -8.18
C LEU A 92 20.85 -15.35 -7.76
N PRO A 93 21.36 -16.43 -8.43
CA PRO A 93 21.01 -17.83 -8.12
C PRO A 93 21.20 -18.19 -6.63
N ALA A 94 22.24 -17.63 -5.99
CA ALA A 94 22.51 -17.86 -4.58
C ALA A 94 21.37 -17.41 -3.63
N PHE A 95 20.51 -16.49 -4.08
CA PHE A 95 19.34 -16.04 -3.33
C PHE A 95 18.02 -16.58 -3.89
N GLN A 96 17.95 -16.75 -5.22
CA GLN A 96 16.71 -17.16 -5.89
C GLN A 96 16.45 -18.67 -5.74
N ASP A 97 17.50 -19.50 -5.78
CA ASP A 97 17.41 -20.96 -5.80
C ASP A 97 17.33 -21.57 -4.38
N LEU A 98 16.82 -20.81 -3.42
CA LEU A 98 16.64 -21.26 -2.05
C LEU A 98 15.22 -21.78 -1.82
N HIS A 99 15.10 -22.82 -1.00
CA HIS A 99 13.81 -23.36 -0.56
C HIS A 99 13.67 -23.23 0.97
N PRO A 100 12.52 -22.80 1.51
CA PRO A 100 12.34 -22.55 2.94
C PRO A 100 12.48 -23.80 3.82
N LEU A 101 12.34 -25.02 3.26
CA LEU A 101 12.52 -26.29 3.95
C LEU A 101 13.90 -26.91 3.76
N GLN A 102 14.86 -26.21 3.15
CA GLN A 102 16.24 -26.68 3.08
C GLN A 102 16.84 -26.88 4.48
N PRO A 103 17.77 -27.83 4.63
CA PRO A 103 18.50 -28.00 5.87
C PRO A 103 19.18 -26.70 6.31
N GLU A 104 19.07 -26.36 7.59
CA GLU A 104 19.52 -25.07 8.15
C GLU A 104 20.96 -24.72 7.77
N LYS A 105 21.87 -25.70 7.78
CA LYS A 105 23.28 -25.51 7.41
C LYS A 105 23.52 -25.02 5.97
N THR A 106 22.52 -25.16 5.09
CA THR A 106 22.61 -24.75 3.68
C THR A 106 22.05 -23.34 3.44
N VAL A 107 21.42 -22.72 4.44
CA VAL A 107 20.76 -21.41 4.32
C VAL A 107 21.27 -20.36 5.32
N LEU A 108 22.49 -20.56 5.85
CA LEU A 108 23.09 -19.66 6.85
C LEU A 108 23.21 -18.22 6.36
N GLY A 109 23.51 -18.02 5.07
CA GLY A 109 23.55 -16.69 4.45
C GLY A 109 22.19 -16.00 4.42
N ALA A 110 21.11 -16.71 4.10
CA ALA A 110 19.75 -16.18 4.14
C ALA A 110 19.33 -15.81 5.58
N LYS A 111 19.66 -16.63 6.56
CA LYS A 111 19.42 -16.32 7.98
C LYS A 111 20.21 -15.10 8.43
N ALA A 112 21.48 -14.99 8.05
CA ALA A 112 22.29 -13.82 8.36
C ALA A 112 21.69 -12.54 7.77
N LEU A 113 21.16 -12.59 6.53
CA LEU A 113 20.48 -11.47 5.89
C LEU A 113 19.25 -11.02 6.69
N ILE A 114 18.42 -11.95 7.14
CA ILE A 114 17.23 -11.64 7.96
C ILE A 114 17.66 -10.96 9.27
N ILE A 115 18.69 -11.45 9.94
CA ILE A 115 19.22 -10.86 11.17
C ILE A 115 19.78 -9.44 10.90
N MET A 116 20.45 -9.23 9.76
CA MET A 116 20.97 -7.91 9.41
C MET A 116 19.87 -6.93 9.07
N LEU A 117 18.81 -7.39 8.39
CA LEU A 117 17.62 -6.57 8.13
C LEU A 117 16.89 -6.21 9.43
N ASP A 118 16.72 -7.17 10.36
CA ASP A 118 16.17 -6.91 11.70
C ASP A 118 16.94 -5.78 12.39
N LYS A 119 18.27 -5.90 12.48
CA LYS A 119 19.12 -4.86 13.07
C LYS A 119 19.00 -3.50 12.39
N ALA A 120 18.90 -3.49 11.05
CA ALA A 120 18.72 -2.25 10.30
C ALA A 120 17.36 -1.59 10.61
N LEU A 121 16.29 -2.38 10.64
CA LEU A 121 14.96 -1.88 10.99
C LEU A 121 14.90 -1.40 12.44
N CYS A 122 15.50 -2.13 13.38
CA CYS A 122 15.60 -1.69 14.78
C CYS A 122 16.31 -0.34 14.89
N ALA A 123 17.42 -0.15 14.17
CA ALA A 123 18.15 1.12 14.17
C ALA A 123 17.33 2.28 13.57
N LEU A 124 16.55 2.02 12.51
CA LEU A 124 15.73 3.01 11.83
C LEU A 124 14.46 3.38 12.60
N THR A 125 13.92 2.47 13.41
CA THR A 125 12.63 2.64 14.07
C THR A 125 12.72 2.87 15.58
N GLY A 126 13.85 2.52 16.21
CA GLY A 126 13.99 2.58 17.67
C GLY A 126 13.31 1.43 18.41
N LEU A 127 12.79 0.43 17.71
CA LEU A 127 12.28 -0.81 18.30
C LEU A 127 13.39 -1.84 18.49
N ALA A 128 13.11 -2.92 19.27
CA ALA A 128 14.12 -3.89 19.68
C ALA A 128 14.18 -5.13 18.79
N HIS A 129 13.05 -5.60 18.26
CA HIS A 129 12.97 -6.87 17.53
C HIS A 129 11.89 -6.81 16.46
N PHE A 130 12.16 -7.43 15.28
CA PHE A 130 11.19 -7.61 14.22
C PHE A 130 10.92 -9.08 13.90
N THR A 131 9.65 -9.43 13.66
CA THR A 131 9.28 -10.67 12.98
C THR A 131 8.93 -10.37 11.51
N PHE A 132 9.41 -11.22 10.60
CA PHE A 132 9.18 -11.09 9.15
C PHE A 132 8.11 -12.04 8.63
N LYS A 133 7.43 -12.77 9.51
CA LYS A 133 6.43 -13.77 9.14
C LYS A 133 5.19 -13.21 8.43
N PRO A 134 4.71 -12.00 8.72
CA PRO A 134 3.56 -11.43 8.01
C PRO A 134 3.87 -11.11 6.55
N TYR A 135 2.92 -11.40 5.65
CA TYR A 135 3.09 -11.30 4.19
C TYR A 135 2.67 -9.95 3.61
N ALA A 136 1.96 -9.12 4.35
CA ALA A 136 1.48 -7.81 3.91
C ALA A 136 1.21 -6.88 5.10
N GLY A 137 0.90 -5.61 4.84
CA GLY A 137 0.58 -4.62 5.88
C GLY A 137 -0.58 -5.05 6.77
N ALA A 138 -1.75 -5.40 6.19
CA ALA A 138 -2.90 -5.86 6.95
C ALA A 138 -2.61 -7.13 7.79
N HIS A 139 -1.77 -8.04 7.28
CA HIS A 139 -1.30 -9.20 8.07
C HIS A 139 -0.34 -8.77 9.19
N GLY A 140 0.44 -7.71 8.97
CA GLY A 140 1.25 -7.06 10.00
C GLY A 140 0.38 -6.39 11.08
N GLU A 141 -0.68 -5.66 10.68
CA GLU A 141 -1.64 -5.08 11.62
C GLU A 141 -2.24 -6.16 12.53
N LEU A 142 -2.79 -7.22 11.92
CA LEU A 142 -3.35 -8.35 12.65
C LEU A 142 -2.32 -8.97 13.63
N THR A 143 -1.10 -9.22 13.15
CA THR A 143 -0.03 -9.81 13.96
C THR A 143 0.35 -8.93 15.16
N GLY A 144 0.46 -7.62 14.96
CA GLY A 144 0.79 -6.70 16.04
C GLY A 144 -0.33 -6.58 17.08
N LEU A 145 -1.59 -6.54 16.65
CA LEU A 145 -2.74 -6.53 17.57
C LEU A 145 -2.87 -7.86 18.34
N MET A 146 -2.63 -8.99 17.68
CA MET A 146 -2.55 -10.29 18.38
C MET A 146 -1.41 -10.32 19.39
N THR A 147 -0.28 -9.70 19.10
CA THR A 147 0.84 -9.57 20.05
C THR A 147 0.41 -8.79 21.30
N ILE A 148 -0.32 -7.70 21.12
CA ILE A 148 -0.87 -6.90 22.23
C ILE A 148 -1.89 -7.72 23.05
N ASP A 149 -2.83 -8.42 22.40
CA ASP A 149 -3.81 -9.28 23.10
C ASP A 149 -3.11 -10.40 23.88
N ASN A 150 -2.11 -11.06 23.29
CA ASN A 150 -1.31 -12.08 23.95
C ASN A 150 -0.58 -11.52 25.19
N TYR A 151 -0.01 -10.31 25.07
CA TYR A 151 0.64 -9.64 26.20
C TYR A 151 -0.34 -9.42 27.36
N HIS A 152 -1.51 -8.82 27.10
CA HIS A 152 -2.50 -8.57 28.15
C HIS A 152 -3.04 -9.88 28.76
N ARG A 153 -3.35 -10.88 27.93
CA ARG A 153 -3.79 -12.21 28.40
C ARG A 153 -2.76 -12.88 29.31
N SER A 154 -1.48 -12.78 28.97
CA SER A 154 -0.41 -13.40 29.78
C SER A 154 -0.31 -12.79 31.18
N ARG A 155 -0.77 -11.56 31.36
CA ARG A 155 -0.81 -10.83 32.62
C ARG A 155 -2.13 -11.01 33.41
N GLY A 156 -3.11 -11.69 32.79
CA GLY A 156 -4.44 -11.85 33.36
C GLY A 156 -5.37 -10.65 33.13
N ASP A 157 -4.97 -9.66 32.32
CA ASP A 157 -5.71 -8.43 32.02
C ASP A 157 -6.78 -8.68 30.93
N LEU A 158 -7.67 -9.66 31.15
CA LEU A 158 -8.64 -10.15 30.15
C LEU A 158 -9.71 -9.11 29.77
N GLN A 159 -9.91 -8.08 30.59
CA GLN A 159 -10.84 -6.97 30.35
C GLN A 159 -10.33 -5.97 29.28
N ARG A 160 -9.03 -5.96 28.95
CA ARG A 160 -8.44 -5.06 27.97
C ARG A 160 -8.75 -5.54 26.56
N LYS A 161 -9.91 -5.07 26.03
CA LYS A 161 -10.46 -5.48 24.74
C LYS A 161 -10.74 -4.31 23.80
N LYS A 162 -10.42 -3.08 24.23
CA LYS A 162 -10.69 -1.87 23.45
C LYS A 162 -9.41 -1.32 22.82
N VAL A 163 -9.51 -0.94 21.53
CA VAL A 163 -8.44 -0.26 20.80
C VAL A 163 -8.94 1.11 20.40
N ILE A 164 -8.25 2.15 20.84
CA ILE A 164 -8.53 3.54 20.42
C ILE A 164 -7.96 3.74 19.03
N VAL A 165 -8.74 4.29 18.10
CA VAL A 165 -8.34 4.58 16.72
C VAL A 165 -8.83 5.99 16.35
N PRO A 166 -7.99 6.90 15.82
CA PRO A 166 -8.46 8.17 15.29
C PRO A 166 -9.46 8.02 14.14
N ASP A 167 -10.44 8.94 14.05
CA ASP A 167 -11.44 8.98 12.98
C ASP A 167 -10.82 9.20 11.58
N SER A 168 -9.60 9.73 11.52
CA SER A 168 -8.80 9.89 10.31
C SER A 168 -7.99 8.64 9.93
N ALA A 169 -8.07 7.53 10.70
CA ALA A 169 -7.28 6.33 10.46
C ALA A 169 -7.68 5.61 9.17
N HIS A 170 -6.76 4.80 8.62
CA HIS A 170 -7.05 3.94 7.48
C HIS A 170 -8.09 2.88 7.88
N GLY A 171 -9.03 2.59 6.97
CA GLY A 171 -10.12 1.63 7.21
C GLY A 171 -9.70 0.20 7.55
N THR A 172 -8.45 -0.19 7.28
CA THR A 172 -7.89 -1.50 7.68
C THR A 172 -7.63 -1.60 9.18
N ASN A 173 -7.37 -0.47 9.87
CA ASN A 173 -7.08 -0.49 11.30
C ASN A 173 -8.27 -1.00 12.13
N PRO A 174 -9.50 -0.43 12.01
CA PRO A 174 -10.66 -1.00 12.69
C PRO A 174 -10.99 -2.42 12.23
N ALA A 175 -10.79 -2.76 10.95
CA ALA A 175 -11.04 -4.11 10.45
C ALA A 175 -10.10 -5.14 11.09
N SER A 176 -8.80 -4.83 11.22
CA SER A 176 -7.82 -5.70 11.85
C SER A 176 -8.11 -5.91 13.34
N ALA A 177 -8.53 -4.86 14.06
CA ALA A 177 -8.93 -4.97 15.46
C ALA A 177 -10.17 -5.87 15.64
N ALA A 178 -11.18 -5.71 14.78
CA ALA A 178 -12.38 -6.54 14.79
C ALA A 178 -12.06 -8.02 14.56
N VAL A 179 -11.15 -8.35 13.62
CA VAL A 179 -10.69 -9.73 13.38
C VAL A 179 -9.98 -10.32 14.59
N CYS A 180 -9.26 -9.49 15.38
CA CYS A 180 -8.66 -9.90 16.65
C CYS A 180 -9.68 -10.09 17.79
N GLY A 181 -10.97 -9.78 17.56
CA GLY A 181 -11.99 -9.76 18.61
C GLY A 181 -11.83 -8.62 19.59
N LEU A 182 -11.24 -7.51 19.15
CA LEU A 182 -11.08 -6.26 19.88
C LEU A 182 -12.18 -5.27 19.45
N GLU A 183 -12.63 -4.47 20.39
CA GLU A 183 -13.63 -3.42 20.19
C GLU A 183 -12.94 -2.10 19.84
N ILE A 184 -13.49 -1.37 18.87
CA ILE A 184 -12.97 -0.07 18.46
C ILE A 184 -13.62 1.04 19.31
N VAL A 185 -12.78 1.94 19.79
CA VAL A 185 -13.18 3.22 20.38
C VAL A 185 -12.60 4.33 19.52
N GLU A 186 -13.45 5.06 18.83
CA GLU A 186 -13.02 6.17 17.99
C GLU A 186 -12.68 7.39 18.84
N VAL A 187 -11.53 8.02 18.58
CA VAL A 187 -11.18 9.35 19.08
C VAL A 187 -11.29 10.37 17.95
N LYS A 188 -11.84 11.53 18.22
CA LYS A 188 -12.06 12.58 17.22
C LYS A 188 -10.78 13.29 16.84
N SER A 189 -10.79 13.87 15.63
CA SER A 189 -9.77 14.81 15.18
C SER A 189 -10.25 16.24 15.36
N LEU A 190 -9.33 17.16 15.65
CA LEU A 190 -9.56 18.60 15.64
C LEU A 190 -9.65 19.12 14.19
N ALA A 191 -10.08 20.38 14.04
CA ALA A 191 -10.18 21.02 12.73
C ALA A 191 -8.83 21.16 11.99
N ASP A 192 -7.71 21.10 12.69
CA ASP A 192 -6.36 21.09 12.15
C ASP A 192 -5.88 19.68 11.77
N GLY A 193 -6.72 18.64 11.94
CA GLY A 193 -6.45 17.25 11.61
C GLY A 193 -5.62 16.48 12.63
N THR A 194 -5.29 17.07 13.79
CA THR A 194 -4.62 16.39 14.90
C THR A 194 -5.63 15.70 15.83
N VAL A 195 -5.15 14.80 16.71
CA VAL A 195 -6.03 14.11 17.68
C VAL A 195 -6.62 15.12 18.67
N ASP A 196 -7.93 15.06 18.88
CA ASP A 196 -8.58 15.77 19.99
C ASP A 196 -8.15 15.15 21.33
N PHE A 197 -7.17 15.79 21.94
CA PHE A 197 -6.58 15.30 23.19
C PHE A 197 -7.55 15.34 24.37
N ASP A 198 -8.49 16.27 24.40
CA ASP A 198 -9.49 16.36 25.46
C ASP A 198 -10.49 15.20 25.34
N ASP A 199 -10.90 14.85 24.12
CA ASP A 199 -11.71 13.65 23.87
C ASP A 199 -10.94 12.37 24.24
N LEU A 200 -9.65 12.28 23.89
CA LEU A 200 -8.80 11.16 24.29
C LEU A 200 -8.71 11.02 25.83
N GLN A 201 -8.50 12.13 26.55
CA GLN A 201 -8.47 12.12 28.02
C GLN A 201 -9.81 11.65 28.61
N ARG A 202 -10.93 12.08 28.04
CA ARG A 202 -12.27 11.64 28.45
C ARG A 202 -12.42 10.13 28.25
N ILE A 203 -12.06 9.60 27.07
CA ILE A 203 -12.13 8.16 26.77
C ILE A 203 -11.30 7.36 27.78
N VAL A 204 -10.06 7.80 28.04
CA VAL A 204 -9.17 7.10 28.99
C VAL A 204 -9.71 7.19 30.43
N ALA A 205 -10.28 8.31 30.85
CA ALA A 205 -10.88 8.45 32.16
C ALA A 205 -12.08 7.50 32.37
N GLU A 206 -12.92 7.34 31.33
CA GLU A 206 -14.12 6.50 31.37
C GLU A 206 -13.81 4.99 31.21
N GLN A 207 -12.83 4.63 30.38
CA GLN A 207 -12.65 3.25 29.90
C GLN A 207 -11.21 2.72 30.04
N GLY A 208 -10.30 3.44 30.67
CA GLY A 208 -8.86 3.14 30.67
C GLY A 208 -8.49 1.73 31.11
N GLN A 209 -9.28 1.10 32.00
CA GLN A 209 -9.06 -0.30 32.44
C GLN A 209 -9.37 -1.33 31.35
N GLU A 210 -10.14 -0.94 30.32
CA GLU A 210 -10.52 -1.81 29.22
C GLU A 210 -9.68 -1.56 27.95
N ILE A 211 -8.89 -0.46 27.93
CA ILE A 211 -8.04 -0.11 26.79
C ILE A 211 -6.86 -1.08 26.70
N ALA A 212 -6.79 -1.81 25.59
CA ALA A 212 -5.65 -2.67 25.24
C ALA A 212 -4.54 -1.85 24.55
N ALA A 213 -4.94 -0.97 23.61
CA ALA A 213 -4.00 -0.16 22.86
C ALA A 213 -4.65 1.11 22.27
N MET A 214 -3.80 2.06 21.85
CA MET A 214 -4.15 3.05 20.85
C MET A 214 -3.38 2.74 19.58
N MET A 215 -4.08 2.62 18.44
CA MET A 215 -3.49 2.36 17.12
C MET A 215 -3.63 3.60 16.25
N MET A 216 -2.51 4.12 15.77
CA MET A 216 -2.49 5.31 14.94
C MET A 216 -1.34 5.32 13.94
N THR A 217 -1.51 6.14 12.91
CA THR A 217 -0.48 6.47 11.92
C THR A 217 0.11 7.85 12.29
N ASN A 218 1.42 8.00 12.26
CA ASN A 218 2.07 9.30 12.45
C ASN A 218 3.26 9.44 11.48
N PRO A 219 3.19 10.33 10.47
CA PRO A 219 2.10 11.25 10.12
C PRO A 219 0.80 10.52 9.80
N ASN A 220 -0.34 11.19 10.05
CA ASN A 220 -1.65 10.64 9.75
C ASN A 220 -1.96 10.61 8.25
N THR A 221 -3.14 10.14 7.85
CA THR A 221 -3.58 10.05 6.45
C THR A 221 -3.81 11.42 5.76
N LEU A 222 -3.72 12.52 6.49
CA LEU A 222 -3.74 13.89 5.95
C LEU A 222 -2.31 14.41 5.70
N GLY A 223 -1.30 13.59 5.98
CA GLY A 223 0.11 13.97 5.91
C GLY A 223 0.57 14.85 7.08
N LEU A 224 -0.18 14.90 8.17
CA LEU A 224 0.09 15.78 9.33
C LEU A 224 0.75 15.01 10.46
N PHE A 225 1.81 15.61 11.02
CA PHE A 225 2.53 15.02 12.15
C PHE A 225 1.86 15.39 13.49
N GLU A 226 1.53 14.37 14.29
CA GLU A 226 0.99 14.57 15.66
C GLU A 226 2.12 14.96 16.62
N VAL A 227 2.22 16.24 16.92
CA VAL A 227 3.30 16.77 17.77
C VAL A 227 3.12 16.42 19.24
N ARG A 228 1.88 16.13 19.69
CA ARG A 228 1.58 15.73 21.06
C ARG A 228 1.77 14.24 21.32
N ILE A 229 2.38 13.50 20.36
CA ILE A 229 2.58 12.05 20.48
C ILE A 229 3.23 11.61 21.82
N PRO A 230 4.21 12.35 22.42
CA PRO A 230 4.75 11.95 23.71
C PRO A 230 3.74 12.04 24.86
N GLU A 231 2.79 13.00 24.80
CA GLU A 231 1.72 13.15 25.78
C GLU A 231 0.67 12.05 25.61
N ILE A 232 0.29 11.77 24.37
CA ILE A 232 -0.62 10.68 24.00
C ILE A 232 -0.07 9.34 24.49
N ALA A 233 1.19 9.04 24.17
CA ALA A 233 1.82 7.78 24.57
C ALA A 233 1.85 7.63 26.10
N ARG A 234 2.19 8.70 26.83
CA ARG A 234 2.17 8.68 28.30
C ARG A 234 0.77 8.38 28.84
N LEU A 235 -0.25 9.05 28.31
CA LEU A 235 -1.63 8.87 28.76
C LEU A 235 -2.10 7.42 28.57
N ILE A 236 -1.77 6.80 27.43
CA ILE A 236 -2.12 5.41 27.13
C ILE A 236 -1.33 4.43 28.02
N HIS A 237 -0.03 4.68 28.23
CA HIS A 237 0.79 3.84 29.12
C HIS A 237 0.34 3.96 30.58
N ASP A 238 -0.02 5.14 31.05
CA ASP A 238 -0.47 5.37 32.43
C ASP A 238 -1.78 4.62 32.74
N CYS A 239 -2.65 4.41 31.75
CA CYS A 239 -3.82 3.56 31.90
C CYS A 239 -3.54 2.06 31.71
N GLY A 240 -2.32 1.69 31.33
CA GLY A 240 -1.86 0.30 31.12
C GLY A 240 -2.07 -0.23 29.71
N GLY A 241 -2.48 0.61 28.76
CA GLY A 241 -2.53 0.28 27.33
C GLY A 241 -1.16 0.31 26.66
N LEU A 242 -1.09 -0.12 25.39
CA LEU A 242 0.10 -0.06 24.55
C LEU A 242 -0.12 0.86 23.34
N MET A 243 0.97 1.42 22.82
CA MET A 243 0.95 2.23 21.61
C MET A 243 1.30 1.41 20.37
N TYR A 244 0.41 1.40 19.38
CA TYR A 244 0.62 0.75 18.09
C TYR A 244 0.84 1.78 16.99
N TYR A 245 1.95 1.70 16.28
CA TYR A 245 2.28 2.52 15.12
C TYR A 245 1.93 1.80 13.81
N ASP A 246 0.99 2.36 13.05
CA ASP A 246 0.79 1.96 11.66
C ASP A 246 1.92 2.53 10.81
N GLY A 247 2.83 1.68 10.38
CA GLY A 247 4.04 2.07 9.65
C GLY A 247 3.84 2.22 8.14
N ALA A 248 2.60 2.29 7.64
CA ALA A 248 2.32 2.57 6.25
C ALA A 248 2.93 3.91 5.81
N ASN A 249 2.95 4.90 6.70
CA ASN A 249 3.48 6.25 6.48
C ASN A 249 4.89 6.45 7.08
N LEU A 250 5.72 5.41 7.16
CA LEU A 250 7.08 5.52 7.72
C LEU A 250 8.03 6.35 6.82
N ASN A 251 7.73 6.53 5.53
CA ASN A 251 8.63 7.16 4.57
C ASN A 251 9.14 8.55 5.00
N PRO A 252 8.30 9.51 5.44
CA PRO A 252 8.77 10.83 5.87
C PRO A 252 9.56 10.82 7.19
N MET A 253 9.47 9.71 7.93
CA MET A 253 10.14 9.57 9.23
C MET A 253 11.60 9.15 9.12
N LEU A 254 12.00 8.54 7.98
CA LEU A 254 13.36 8.06 7.79
C LEU A 254 14.38 9.19 7.94
N GLY A 255 15.28 9.01 8.90
CA GLY A 255 16.33 9.97 9.22
C GLY A 255 15.90 11.20 10.04
N ALA A 256 14.60 11.39 10.26
CA ALA A 256 14.06 12.51 11.03
C ALA A 256 13.75 12.10 12.48
N CYS A 257 12.96 11.06 12.68
CA CYS A 257 12.64 10.54 14.01
C CYS A 257 12.30 9.04 13.95
N ARG A 258 12.25 8.40 15.12
CA ARG A 258 12.03 6.96 15.23
C ARG A 258 10.78 6.69 16.07
N PRO A 259 9.83 5.85 15.60
CA PRO A 259 8.61 5.52 16.33
C PRO A 259 8.84 5.03 17.77
N GLY A 260 9.84 4.18 17.99
CA GLY A 260 10.18 3.71 19.35
C GLY A 260 10.54 4.83 20.32
N ASP A 261 11.25 5.89 19.85
CA ASP A 261 11.62 7.04 20.68
C ASP A 261 10.41 7.95 21.01
N MET A 262 9.33 7.84 20.23
CA MET A 262 8.07 8.57 20.46
C MET A 262 7.14 7.86 21.43
N GLY A 263 7.50 6.64 21.89
CA GLY A 263 6.71 5.87 22.83
C GLY A 263 5.84 4.77 22.20
N PHE A 264 6.05 4.42 20.94
CA PHE A 264 5.36 3.28 20.34
C PHE A 264 5.99 1.96 20.77
N ASP A 265 5.14 0.99 21.14
CA ASP A 265 5.51 -0.33 21.65
C ASP A 265 5.53 -1.40 20.57
N VAL A 266 4.60 -1.30 19.61
CA VAL A 266 4.39 -2.22 18.50
C VAL A 266 4.23 -1.44 17.22
N MET A 267 4.78 -1.94 16.12
CA MET A 267 4.54 -1.37 14.79
C MET A 267 4.51 -2.45 13.73
N HIS A 268 3.88 -2.17 12.60
CA HIS A 268 4.17 -2.89 11.36
C HIS A 268 4.83 -1.96 10.33
N ILE A 269 5.49 -2.54 9.35
CA ILE A 269 6.10 -1.80 8.24
C ILE A 269 5.66 -2.46 6.92
N ASN A 270 5.38 -1.63 5.91
CA ASN A 270 5.18 -2.08 4.55
C ASN A 270 6.49 -1.95 3.77
N LEU A 271 7.25 -3.05 3.59
CA LEU A 271 8.52 -3.00 2.85
C LEU A 271 8.33 -2.53 1.40
N HIS A 272 7.18 -2.83 0.81
CA HIS A 272 6.79 -2.40 -0.54
C HIS A 272 6.34 -0.93 -0.65
N LYS A 273 6.42 -0.16 0.43
CA LYS A 273 6.24 1.30 0.47
C LYS A 273 7.59 1.97 0.77
N THR A 274 7.91 2.16 2.03
CA THR A 274 9.10 2.88 2.51
C THR A 274 10.42 2.33 1.96
N PHE A 275 10.56 1.01 1.80
CA PHE A 275 11.82 0.38 1.38
C PHE A 275 11.85 0.01 -0.10
N SER A 276 10.99 0.62 -0.91
CA SER A 276 11.09 0.63 -2.37
C SER A 276 11.18 -0.76 -3.01
N THR A 277 10.41 -1.72 -2.50
CA THR A 277 10.26 -3.02 -3.15
C THR A 277 9.03 -3.04 -4.06
N PRO A 278 8.93 -3.94 -5.06
CA PRO A 278 7.79 -3.98 -5.94
C PRO A 278 6.46 -4.11 -5.19
N HIS A 279 5.48 -3.25 -5.54
CA HIS A 279 4.11 -3.31 -5.02
C HIS A 279 3.26 -4.34 -5.79
N GLY A 280 3.47 -4.45 -7.10
CA GLY A 280 2.82 -5.42 -7.98
C GLY A 280 1.30 -5.26 -8.07
N GLY A 281 0.74 -4.09 -7.81
CA GLY A 281 -0.72 -3.88 -7.81
C GLY A 281 -1.46 -4.73 -6.76
N GLY A 282 -0.81 -5.01 -5.61
CA GLY A 282 -1.34 -5.88 -4.55
C GLY A 282 -0.76 -7.30 -4.55
N GLY A 283 0.37 -7.52 -5.24
CA GLY A 283 1.07 -8.80 -5.35
C GLY A 283 2.12 -9.00 -4.26
N PRO A 284 3.42 -8.93 -4.60
CA PRO A 284 4.50 -9.24 -3.66
C PRO A 284 4.54 -8.20 -2.53
N GLY A 285 4.33 -8.64 -1.31
CA GLY A 285 4.33 -7.77 -0.14
C GLY A 285 5.16 -8.35 1.00
N SER A 286 5.38 -7.53 2.03
CA SER A 286 5.89 -7.96 3.32
C SER A 286 5.47 -6.94 4.37
N GLY A 287 5.06 -7.44 5.53
CA GLY A 287 4.57 -6.62 6.65
C GLY A 287 5.29 -6.95 7.95
N PRO A 288 6.63 -6.74 8.06
CA PRO A 288 7.34 -6.99 9.32
C PRO A 288 6.69 -6.28 10.49
N VAL A 289 6.64 -6.96 11.63
CA VAL A 289 6.14 -6.39 12.88
C VAL A 289 7.29 -6.21 13.85
N GLY A 290 7.49 -4.98 14.28
CA GLY A 290 8.48 -4.58 15.26
C GLY A 290 7.85 -4.37 16.64
N VAL A 291 8.61 -4.68 17.68
CA VAL A 291 8.18 -4.52 19.07
C VAL A 291 9.30 -3.97 19.94
N ARG A 292 8.93 -3.26 21.01
CA ARG A 292 9.89 -2.90 22.06
C ARG A 292 10.37 -4.14 22.80
N GLU A 293 11.46 -3.97 23.57
CA GLU A 293 12.04 -5.03 24.39
C GLU A 293 10.99 -5.63 25.34
N GLY A 294 10.98 -6.96 25.42
CA GLY A 294 10.08 -7.73 26.28
C GLY A 294 8.73 -8.09 25.63
N LEU A 295 8.40 -7.56 24.45
CA LEU A 295 7.17 -7.93 23.73
C LEU A 295 7.37 -9.04 22.69
N GLN A 296 8.59 -9.36 22.30
CA GLN A 296 8.91 -10.39 21.30
C GLN A 296 8.43 -11.80 21.68
N GLU A 297 8.29 -12.07 22.99
CA GLU A 297 7.81 -13.36 23.50
C GLU A 297 6.32 -13.60 23.21
N TYR A 298 5.57 -12.55 22.90
CA TYR A 298 4.13 -12.58 22.64
C TYR A 298 3.76 -12.63 21.16
N PHE A 299 4.75 -12.73 20.26
CA PHE A 299 4.46 -12.88 18.83
C PHE A 299 3.60 -14.12 18.57
N PRO A 300 2.47 -13.98 17.86
CA PRO A 300 1.63 -15.12 17.52
C PRO A 300 2.28 -15.99 16.42
N PHE A 301 1.82 -17.22 16.32
CA PHE A 301 2.13 -18.06 15.17
C PHE A 301 1.21 -17.68 14.00
N VAL A 302 1.70 -16.96 13.01
CA VAL A 302 0.92 -16.48 11.86
C VAL A 302 1.36 -17.11 10.53
N SER A 303 2.55 -17.70 10.48
CA SER A 303 3.09 -18.35 9.29
C SER A 303 4.17 -19.36 9.66
N PRO A 304 4.25 -20.51 8.96
CA PRO A 304 5.34 -21.48 9.13
C PRO A 304 6.68 -20.99 8.55
N TYR A 305 6.65 -19.97 7.68
CA TYR A 305 7.84 -19.45 6.99
C TYR A 305 8.19 -18.04 7.47
N GLN A 306 9.33 -17.53 7.01
CA GLN A 306 9.85 -16.20 7.35
C GLN A 306 9.32 -15.09 6.42
N GLY A 307 8.10 -15.21 5.91
CA GLY A 307 7.51 -14.24 5.01
C GLY A 307 8.09 -14.28 3.59
N ASN A 308 8.08 -13.16 2.89
CA ASN A 308 8.57 -13.06 1.51
C ASN A 308 10.06 -12.71 1.48
N TYR A 309 10.92 -13.74 1.37
CA TYR A 309 12.37 -13.58 1.37
C TYR A 309 12.87 -12.63 0.26
N ALA A 310 12.31 -12.74 -0.93
CA ALA A 310 12.74 -11.90 -2.06
C ALA A 310 12.44 -10.41 -1.85
N VAL A 311 11.36 -10.08 -1.14
CA VAL A 311 11.04 -8.70 -0.74
C VAL A 311 11.99 -8.23 0.36
N MET A 312 12.27 -9.08 1.36
CA MET A 312 13.24 -8.74 2.42
C MET A 312 14.63 -8.47 1.86
N LEU A 313 15.09 -9.28 0.91
CA LEU A 313 16.37 -9.10 0.23
C LEU A 313 16.43 -7.75 -0.49
N ARG A 314 15.39 -7.40 -1.27
CA ARG A 314 15.32 -6.12 -1.97
C ARG A 314 15.30 -4.93 -1.03
N ALA A 315 14.51 -5.01 0.05
CA ALA A 315 14.47 -3.97 1.08
C ALA A 315 15.83 -3.76 1.74
N TYR A 316 16.53 -4.85 2.07
CA TYR A 316 17.87 -4.75 2.63
C TYR A 316 18.89 -4.18 1.63
N THR A 317 18.81 -4.57 0.36
CA THR A 317 19.62 -3.99 -0.72
C THR A 317 19.38 -2.49 -0.85
N TYR A 318 18.12 -2.04 -0.80
CA TYR A 318 17.76 -0.63 -0.80
C TYR A 318 18.40 0.13 0.37
N ILE A 319 18.31 -0.40 1.58
CA ILE A 319 18.93 0.21 2.78
C ILE A 319 20.44 0.32 2.58
N LEU A 320 21.09 -0.73 2.09
CA LEU A 320 22.53 -0.74 1.86
C LEU A 320 22.97 0.22 0.74
N SER A 321 22.19 0.33 -0.34
CA SER A 321 22.50 1.19 -1.48
C SER A 321 22.46 2.69 -1.10
N LEU A 322 21.54 3.07 -0.22
CA LEU A 322 21.49 4.43 0.33
C LEU A 322 22.55 4.64 1.39
N GLY A 323 22.81 3.61 2.20
CA GLY A 323 23.72 3.71 3.34
C GLY A 323 23.27 4.77 4.38
N ARG A 324 24.11 4.95 5.40
CA ARG A 324 23.82 5.86 6.51
C ARG A 324 23.65 7.32 6.08
N ASP A 325 24.38 7.73 5.04
CA ASP A 325 24.47 9.15 4.67
C ASP A 325 23.30 9.59 3.79
N GLN A 326 22.73 8.71 2.96
CA GLN A 326 21.63 9.06 2.06
C GLN A 326 20.25 8.77 2.64
N ILE A 327 20.11 7.72 3.45
CA ILE A 327 18.80 7.33 4.01
C ILE A 327 18.15 8.44 4.84
N LYS A 328 18.96 9.30 5.48
CA LYS A 328 18.49 10.45 6.26
C LYS A 328 17.87 11.58 5.43
N HIS A 329 18.04 11.55 4.10
CA HIS A 329 17.46 12.54 3.20
C HIS A 329 16.10 12.12 2.63
N VAL A 330 15.72 10.86 2.76
CA VAL A 330 14.46 10.32 2.23
C VAL A 330 13.24 11.10 2.77
N GLY A 331 13.10 11.19 4.08
CA GLY A 331 11.99 11.90 4.72
C GLY A 331 11.93 13.39 4.36
N PRO A 332 13.02 14.15 4.54
CA PRO A 332 13.06 15.56 4.16
C PRO A 332 12.74 15.85 2.69
N LEU A 333 13.23 15.03 1.75
CA LEU A 333 12.95 15.21 0.32
C LEU A 333 11.49 14.88 -0.01
N ALA A 334 10.92 13.82 0.57
CA ALA A 334 9.51 13.50 0.39
C ALA A 334 8.62 14.66 0.89
N THR A 335 8.95 15.21 2.06
CA THR A 335 8.27 16.39 2.63
C THR A 335 8.40 17.62 1.74
N LEU A 336 9.58 17.89 1.21
CA LEU A 336 9.81 19.03 0.30
C LEU A 336 8.96 18.90 -0.96
N ASN A 337 8.96 17.73 -1.61
CA ASN A 337 8.22 17.49 -2.85
C ASN A 337 6.70 17.62 -2.65
N ALA A 338 6.17 17.09 -1.54
CA ALA A 338 4.75 17.20 -1.21
C ALA A 338 4.32 18.66 -1.02
N ASN A 339 5.06 19.44 -0.21
CA ASN A 339 4.76 20.86 0.00
C ASN A 339 4.94 21.67 -1.27
N TYR A 340 5.89 21.32 -2.13
CA TYR A 340 6.09 22.01 -3.40
C TYR A 340 4.86 21.92 -4.32
N ILE A 341 4.28 20.72 -4.49
CA ILE A 341 3.05 20.54 -5.28
C ILE A 341 1.87 21.23 -4.59
N LYS A 342 1.69 21.01 -3.27
CA LYS A 342 0.60 21.58 -2.48
C LYS A 342 0.55 23.10 -2.62
N GLU A 343 1.65 23.79 -2.34
CA GLU A 343 1.73 25.25 -2.44
C GLU A 343 1.51 25.76 -3.87
N SER A 344 1.94 24.99 -4.89
CA SER A 344 1.77 25.34 -6.29
C SER A 344 0.34 25.17 -6.81
N LEU A 345 -0.55 24.48 -6.11
CA LEU A 345 -1.91 24.14 -6.58
C LEU A 345 -3.03 24.66 -5.65
N LYS A 346 -2.74 25.10 -4.45
CA LYS A 346 -3.75 25.52 -3.46
C LYS A 346 -4.57 26.74 -3.85
N ASP A 347 -4.19 27.45 -4.88
CA ASP A 347 -4.98 28.57 -5.45
C ASP A 347 -6.09 28.08 -6.40
N VAL A 348 -5.99 26.88 -6.96
CA VAL A 348 -6.95 26.29 -7.92
C VAL A 348 -7.67 25.05 -7.39
N TYR A 349 -7.10 24.35 -6.43
CA TYR A 349 -7.73 23.24 -5.68
C TYR A 349 -8.01 23.67 -4.25
N GLU A 350 -9.12 23.17 -3.67
CA GLU A 350 -9.47 23.47 -2.29
C GLU A 350 -8.55 22.71 -1.32
N LEU A 351 -7.86 23.43 -0.46
CA LEU A 351 -6.99 22.90 0.57
C LEU A 351 -7.64 23.08 1.94
N PRO A 352 -8.30 22.05 2.49
CA PRO A 352 -9.06 22.18 3.74
C PRO A 352 -8.17 22.51 4.95
N ILE A 353 -6.94 22.00 4.98
CA ILE A 353 -5.97 22.21 6.05
C ILE A 353 -4.70 22.79 5.44
N ASP A 354 -4.54 24.12 5.53
CA ASP A 354 -3.38 24.85 4.98
C ASP A 354 -2.25 24.95 6.01
N THR A 355 -1.62 23.81 6.29
CA THR A 355 -0.42 23.70 7.13
C THR A 355 0.71 22.97 6.39
N THR A 356 1.93 23.01 6.93
CA THR A 356 3.02 22.19 6.38
C THR A 356 2.69 20.71 6.57
N CYS A 357 2.64 19.96 5.46
CA CYS A 357 2.45 18.51 5.48
C CYS A 357 3.81 17.78 5.50
N CYS A 358 3.79 16.50 5.80
CA CYS A 358 4.93 15.61 5.62
C CYS A 358 5.02 15.14 4.15
N HIS A 359 4.79 13.87 3.87
CA HIS A 359 5.03 13.25 2.56
C HIS A 359 3.84 13.31 1.59
N GLU A 360 2.65 13.56 2.09
CA GLU A 360 1.40 13.59 1.34
C GLU A 360 0.49 14.70 1.84
N PHE A 361 -0.54 15.03 1.07
CA PHE A 361 -1.54 16.02 1.43
C PHE A 361 -2.85 15.74 0.69
N VAL A 362 -3.94 16.37 1.13
CA VAL A 362 -5.29 16.16 0.59
C VAL A 362 -5.88 17.49 0.13
N PHE A 363 -6.33 17.54 -1.12
CA PHE A 363 -7.26 18.56 -1.61
C PHE A 363 -8.70 18.05 -1.52
N ASP A 364 -9.67 18.95 -1.38
CA ASP A 364 -11.11 18.68 -1.49
C ASP A 364 -11.65 19.11 -2.86
N GLY A 365 -11.10 18.55 -3.93
CA GLY A 365 -11.46 18.82 -5.31
C GLY A 365 -11.09 20.23 -5.80
N LEU A 366 -11.70 20.66 -6.91
CA LEU A 366 -11.50 22.00 -7.46
C LEU A 366 -12.08 23.05 -6.52
N LYS A 367 -11.42 24.22 -6.46
CA LYS A 367 -11.88 25.37 -5.67
C LYS A 367 -13.17 25.96 -6.23
N ASP A 368 -13.28 26.01 -7.55
CA ASP A 368 -14.50 26.43 -8.25
C ASP A 368 -15.50 25.28 -8.37
N LYS A 369 -16.38 25.15 -7.39
CA LYS A 369 -17.43 24.13 -7.37
C LYS A 369 -18.56 24.38 -8.40
N SER A 370 -18.65 25.59 -9.00
CA SER A 370 -19.72 25.94 -9.95
C SER A 370 -19.60 25.19 -11.28
N THR A 371 -18.42 24.64 -11.59
CA THR A 371 -18.17 23.85 -12.81
C THR A 371 -18.91 22.51 -12.80
N GLY A 372 -19.25 21.99 -11.60
CA GLY A 372 -19.81 20.66 -11.41
C GLY A 372 -18.87 19.52 -11.80
N VAL A 373 -17.57 19.80 -11.94
CA VAL A 373 -16.53 18.80 -12.18
C VAL A 373 -16.12 18.20 -10.84
N THR A 374 -16.15 16.87 -10.76
CA THR A 374 -15.81 16.09 -9.55
C THR A 374 -14.33 15.69 -9.53
N THR A 375 -13.85 15.24 -8.38
CA THR A 375 -12.50 14.67 -8.25
C THR A 375 -12.29 13.43 -9.15
N MET A 376 -13.35 12.61 -9.36
CA MET A 376 -13.32 11.51 -10.30
C MET A 376 -13.05 11.99 -11.73
N ASP A 377 -13.67 13.11 -12.15
CA ASP A 377 -13.48 13.67 -13.48
C ASP A 377 -12.04 14.16 -13.68
N VAL A 378 -11.49 14.84 -12.67
CA VAL A 378 -10.07 15.27 -12.65
C VAL A 378 -9.16 14.04 -12.77
N ALA A 379 -9.41 12.98 -11.99
CA ALA A 379 -8.63 11.74 -12.02
C ALA A 379 -8.67 11.07 -13.41
N LYS A 380 -9.84 11.03 -14.05
CA LYS A 380 -9.99 10.48 -15.41
C LYS A 380 -9.31 11.35 -16.46
N ARG A 381 -9.35 12.68 -16.30
CA ARG A 381 -8.68 13.61 -17.23
C ARG A 381 -7.16 13.54 -17.14
N LEU A 382 -6.59 13.24 -15.96
CA LEU A 382 -5.16 13.00 -15.80
C LEU A 382 -4.64 11.85 -16.68
N LEU A 383 -5.45 10.80 -16.90
CA LEU A 383 -5.09 9.68 -17.78
C LEU A 383 -4.84 10.11 -19.21
N ASP A 384 -5.62 11.08 -19.73
CA ASP A 384 -5.42 11.63 -21.08
C ASP A 384 -4.09 12.41 -21.22
N TYR A 385 -3.56 12.91 -20.11
CA TYR A 385 -2.25 13.56 -20.06
C TYR A 385 -1.10 12.59 -19.73
N GLY A 386 -1.38 11.27 -19.65
CA GLY A 386 -0.37 10.25 -19.41
C GLY A 386 0.08 10.15 -17.95
N TYR A 387 -0.70 10.65 -17.00
CA TYR A 387 -0.44 10.52 -15.57
C TYR A 387 -1.33 9.47 -14.93
N HIS A 388 -0.78 8.75 -13.95
CA HIS A 388 -1.61 7.95 -13.05
C HIS A 388 -2.42 8.88 -12.14
N ALA A 389 -3.68 8.53 -11.90
CA ALA A 389 -4.52 9.31 -10.99
C ALA A 389 -4.02 9.19 -9.54
N PRO A 390 -4.06 10.27 -8.74
CA PRO A 390 -3.92 10.19 -7.29
C PRO A 390 -5.06 9.38 -6.64
N THR A 391 -4.96 9.13 -5.34
CA THR A 391 -6.05 8.52 -4.58
C THR A 391 -7.21 9.50 -4.46
N ILE A 392 -8.42 9.04 -4.76
CA ILE A 392 -9.65 9.84 -4.70
C ILE A 392 -10.62 9.27 -3.66
N TYR A 393 -11.48 10.15 -3.12
CA TYR A 393 -12.50 9.82 -2.12
C TYR A 393 -11.95 9.17 -0.85
N PHE A 394 -10.68 9.41 -0.56
CA PHE A 394 -10.01 9.01 0.67
C PHE A 394 -9.01 10.09 1.11
N PRO A 395 -8.92 10.42 2.42
CA PRO A 395 -9.75 9.93 3.52
C PRO A 395 -11.21 10.40 3.43
N LEU A 396 -12.12 9.70 4.11
CA LEU A 396 -13.57 10.01 4.09
C LEU A 396 -13.94 11.32 4.80
N LEU A 397 -12.95 11.99 5.38
CA LEU A 397 -13.13 13.25 6.11
C LEU A 397 -13.61 14.40 5.19
N PHE A 398 -13.24 14.37 3.90
CA PHE A 398 -13.63 15.35 2.90
C PHE A 398 -14.36 14.67 1.74
N HIS A 399 -15.38 15.36 1.22
CA HIS A 399 -16.28 14.77 0.23
C HIS A 399 -15.61 14.51 -1.14
N GLU A 400 -14.75 15.42 -1.59
CA GLU A 400 -14.05 15.37 -2.87
C GLU A 400 -12.53 15.15 -2.68
N SER A 401 -12.16 14.31 -1.69
CA SER A 401 -10.77 14.04 -1.38
C SER A 401 -9.95 13.65 -2.60
N LEU A 402 -8.81 14.30 -2.77
CA LEU A 402 -7.77 14.03 -3.77
C LEU A 402 -6.42 14.02 -3.04
N MET A 403 -5.90 12.84 -2.75
CA MET A 403 -4.69 12.65 -1.95
C MET A 403 -3.48 12.40 -2.85
N ILE A 404 -2.43 13.19 -2.67
CA ILE A 404 -1.22 13.17 -3.50
C ILE A 404 0.01 12.90 -2.64
N GLU A 405 0.78 11.86 -3.00
CA GLU A 405 2.09 11.55 -2.46
C GLU A 405 3.13 11.49 -3.58
N PRO A 406 4.00 12.52 -3.73
CA PRO A 406 4.98 12.55 -4.82
C PRO A 406 6.21 11.69 -4.62
N THR A 407 6.51 11.26 -3.41
CA THR A 407 7.74 10.59 -2.97
C THR A 407 9.00 11.47 -3.06
N GLU A 408 10.13 10.96 -2.58
CA GLU A 408 11.43 11.65 -2.65
C GLU A 408 12.16 11.45 -3.99
N ASN A 409 11.71 10.51 -4.82
CA ASN A 409 12.44 10.11 -6.03
C ASN A 409 12.20 11.03 -7.23
N GLU A 410 11.11 11.80 -7.20
CA GLU A 410 10.70 12.61 -8.34
C GLU A 410 11.56 13.87 -8.49
N SER A 411 11.95 14.16 -9.74
CA SER A 411 12.68 15.37 -10.06
C SER A 411 11.77 16.60 -10.08
N LYS A 412 12.37 17.78 -9.92
CA LYS A 412 11.63 19.05 -10.02
C LYS A 412 10.88 19.18 -11.35
N GLU A 413 11.49 18.74 -12.45
CA GLU A 413 10.90 18.77 -13.79
C GLU A 413 9.65 17.89 -13.87
N THR A 414 9.67 16.69 -13.23
CA THR A 414 8.50 15.81 -13.14
C THR A 414 7.37 16.49 -12.35
N LEU A 415 7.71 17.08 -11.20
CA LEU A 415 6.73 17.78 -10.36
C LEU A 415 6.14 19.00 -11.08
N ASP A 416 6.97 19.81 -11.78
CA ASP A 416 6.52 20.96 -12.57
C ASP A 416 5.57 20.52 -13.69
N GLY A 417 5.87 19.41 -14.38
CA GLY A 417 5.01 18.85 -15.43
C GLY A 417 3.63 18.44 -14.88
N PHE A 418 3.60 17.77 -13.73
CA PHE A 418 2.36 17.39 -13.06
C PHE A 418 1.55 18.62 -12.62
N ILE A 419 2.20 19.62 -12.00
CA ILE A 419 1.57 20.88 -11.60
C ILE A 419 0.96 21.58 -12.80
N ALA A 420 1.67 21.66 -13.93
CA ALA A 420 1.17 22.28 -15.14
C ALA A 420 -0.09 21.60 -15.68
N VAL A 421 -0.12 20.25 -15.66
CA VAL A 421 -1.30 19.47 -16.08
C VAL A 421 -2.47 19.67 -15.12
N MET A 422 -2.25 19.64 -13.82
CA MET A 422 -3.30 19.88 -12.83
C MET A 422 -3.91 21.28 -13.00
N ARG A 423 -3.09 22.32 -13.20
CA ARG A 423 -3.58 23.67 -13.50
C ARG A 423 -4.36 23.74 -14.83
N LYS A 424 -3.90 23.02 -15.84
CA LYS A 424 -4.59 22.95 -17.14
C LYS A 424 -5.96 22.29 -16.99
N ILE A 425 -6.09 21.21 -16.23
CA ILE A 425 -7.39 20.57 -15.96
C ILE A 425 -8.32 21.52 -15.21
N ALA A 426 -7.82 22.29 -14.25
CA ALA A 426 -8.61 23.28 -13.53
C ALA A 426 -9.10 24.41 -14.47
N GLU A 427 -8.32 24.81 -15.48
CA GLU A 427 -8.74 25.78 -16.50
C GLU A 427 -9.72 25.16 -17.49
N GLU A 428 -9.52 23.93 -17.94
CA GLU A 428 -10.47 23.17 -18.76
C GLU A 428 -11.82 23.04 -18.07
N ALA A 429 -11.83 22.76 -16.74
CA ALA A 429 -13.05 22.68 -15.97
C ALA A 429 -13.87 24.00 -15.97
N LYS A 430 -13.23 25.16 -16.09
CA LYS A 430 -13.90 26.47 -16.20
C LYS A 430 -14.38 26.75 -17.61
N THR A 431 -13.58 26.42 -18.62
CA THR A 431 -13.83 26.83 -20.01
C THR A 431 -14.68 25.83 -20.78
N ASP A 432 -14.51 24.53 -20.48
CA ASP A 432 -15.25 23.42 -21.09
C ASP A 432 -15.38 22.26 -20.09
N PRO A 433 -16.28 22.36 -19.09
CA PRO A 433 -16.44 21.32 -18.06
C PRO A 433 -16.85 19.96 -18.65
N GLU A 434 -17.53 19.91 -19.78
CA GLU A 434 -17.94 18.66 -20.41
C GLU A 434 -16.74 17.87 -20.97
N LEU A 435 -15.67 18.56 -21.42
CA LEU A 435 -14.43 17.92 -21.79
C LEU A 435 -13.82 17.13 -20.62
N VAL A 436 -13.87 17.68 -19.42
CA VAL A 436 -13.32 17.01 -18.22
C VAL A 436 -14.25 15.89 -17.74
N LYS A 437 -15.57 16.13 -17.74
CA LYS A 437 -16.58 15.15 -17.31
C LYS A 437 -16.65 13.90 -18.20
N SER A 438 -16.38 14.05 -19.50
CA SER A 438 -16.40 12.94 -20.46
C SER A 438 -15.08 12.17 -20.56
N ALA A 439 -14.01 12.64 -19.88
CA ALA A 439 -12.71 11.95 -19.88
C ALA A 439 -12.81 10.53 -19.24
N PRO A 440 -11.94 9.58 -19.64
CA PRO A 440 -10.77 9.74 -20.52
C PRO A 440 -11.10 9.59 -22.01
N HIS A 441 -10.36 10.26 -22.88
CA HIS A 441 -10.56 10.25 -24.35
C HIS A 441 -9.46 9.48 -25.08
N ASP A 442 -8.23 9.51 -24.56
CA ASP A 442 -7.03 8.99 -25.23
C ASP A 442 -6.58 7.63 -24.72
N THR A 443 -7.34 7.01 -23.81
CA THR A 443 -7.06 5.68 -23.28
C THR A 443 -7.73 4.57 -24.11
N PRO A 444 -7.23 3.31 -24.08
CA PRO A 444 -7.85 2.18 -24.81
C PRO A 444 -9.30 1.90 -24.42
N ILE A 445 -9.68 2.21 -23.20
CA ILE A 445 -11.02 2.05 -22.62
C ILE A 445 -11.47 3.41 -22.09
N GLY A 446 -12.66 3.85 -22.48
CA GLY A 446 -13.27 5.08 -21.96
C GLY A 446 -13.80 4.92 -20.53
N ARG A 447 -14.69 5.81 -20.12
CA ARG A 447 -15.33 5.74 -18.79
C ARG A 447 -16.19 4.48 -18.70
N VAL A 448 -16.00 3.71 -17.65
CA VAL A 448 -16.77 2.50 -17.36
C VAL A 448 -17.94 2.81 -16.41
N ASP A 449 -18.99 1.99 -16.44
CA ASP A 449 -20.03 2.00 -15.42
C ASP A 449 -19.56 1.18 -14.20
N ASP A 450 -18.96 1.89 -13.24
CA ASP A 450 -18.37 1.29 -12.02
C ASP A 450 -19.46 0.58 -11.18
N VAL A 451 -20.69 1.09 -11.19
CA VAL A 451 -21.81 0.51 -10.43
C VAL A 451 -22.26 -0.81 -11.05
N LEU A 452 -22.41 -0.84 -12.37
CA LEU A 452 -22.76 -2.06 -13.09
C LEU A 452 -21.66 -3.12 -12.94
N ALA A 453 -20.40 -2.73 -13.10
CA ALA A 453 -19.24 -3.62 -12.95
C ALA A 453 -19.14 -4.23 -11.54
N ALA A 454 -19.46 -3.47 -10.50
CA ALA A 454 -19.45 -3.95 -9.13
C ALA A 454 -20.64 -4.89 -8.80
N LYS A 455 -21.84 -4.55 -9.29
CA LYS A 455 -23.07 -5.32 -9.00
C LYS A 455 -23.24 -6.57 -9.87
N HIS A 456 -22.80 -6.50 -11.12
CA HIS A 456 -22.98 -7.55 -12.12
C HIS A 456 -21.66 -7.84 -12.85
N PRO A 457 -20.63 -8.35 -12.13
CA PRO A 457 -19.32 -8.58 -12.74
C PRO A 457 -19.37 -9.73 -13.74
N VAL A 458 -18.95 -9.47 -14.98
CA VAL A 458 -18.73 -10.50 -16.00
C VAL A 458 -17.28 -10.99 -15.87
N VAL A 459 -17.09 -12.13 -15.20
CA VAL A 459 -15.76 -12.62 -14.81
C VAL A 459 -15.26 -13.81 -15.62
N THR A 460 -16.08 -14.34 -16.52
CA THR A 460 -15.70 -15.47 -17.39
C THR A 460 -16.04 -15.19 -18.85
N TYR A 461 -15.24 -15.75 -19.77
CA TYR A 461 -15.51 -15.66 -21.20
C TYR A 461 -16.89 -16.25 -21.57
N ARG A 462 -17.29 -17.33 -20.89
CA ARG A 462 -18.63 -17.95 -21.11
C ARG A 462 -19.78 -16.99 -20.75
N GLN A 463 -19.65 -16.25 -19.64
CA GLN A 463 -20.65 -15.22 -19.28
C GLN A 463 -20.70 -14.13 -20.34
N LEU A 464 -19.53 -13.60 -20.75
CA LEU A 464 -19.47 -12.56 -21.78
C LEU A 464 -20.20 -13.01 -23.06
N MET A 465 -19.98 -14.26 -23.53
CA MET A 465 -20.61 -14.79 -24.73
C MET A 465 -22.12 -15.11 -24.55
N SER A 466 -22.59 -15.20 -23.31
CA SER A 466 -24.03 -15.41 -23.04
C SER A 466 -24.82 -14.11 -22.91
N GLU A 467 -24.14 -12.98 -22.71
CA GLU A 467 -24.72 -11.65 -22.53
C GLU A 467 -24.65 -10.80 -23.82
N THR A 468 -23.84 -11.25 -24.80
CA THR A 468 -23.77 -10.70 -26.16
C THR A 468 -24.65 -11.48 -27.11
#